data_bd10690b582cd87a2d8759834cc49e56
#
_entry.id   bd10690b582cd87a2d8759834cc49e56
#
_cell.length_a   1.000
_cell.length_b   1.000
_cell.length_c   1.000
_cell.angle_alpha   90.00
_cell.angle_beta   90.00
_cell.angle_gamma   90.00
#
_symmetry.space_group_name_H-M   'P 1'
#
loop_
_entity.id
_entity.type
_entity.pdbx_description
1 polymer ?
#
loop_
_entity_poly.entity_id
_entity_poly.type
_entity_poly.pdbx_seq_one_letter_code
_entity_poly.pdbx_strand_id
1 'polypeptide(L)'
;NQPLIKVTQVTNWFAEPEHGGQYAALMKGFYEEAGLDMTIQPGGPQVSATQIVSSGKAEFGMTQADNLLLAREQGIPIVAIAATFQKNPQGLIYHADQDISDFPDLNGRTVYVAPGAGYWEYLKKQYDLNVQEMQYTGSLVNFINDPTSVTQGYITSEPFSLKQQGIETGILLHADSGYNPYANVLFTTEKIIREQPELVRAFVEASIRGWDYYKDHYEEVNPFLQEYNPDLSMEAMEYGATAQMDFVYGGDAAEGGVGIMTEERWRTLAEQMMEIGMLEKEVNVNDVFTNEFLPKK
;
A
#
# COMPACT_ATOMS: atom_id res chain seq x y z
N ASN A 1 -20.08 27.46 -15.75
CA ASN A 1 -20.07 26.47 -14.66
C ASN A 1 -20.44 25.10 -15.21
N GLN A 2 -19.42 24.26 -15.48
CA GLN A 2 -19.65 22.88 -15.88
C GLN A 2 -20.01 22.04 -14.65
N PRO A 3 -20.96 21.10 -14.77
CA PRO A 3 -21.27 20.20 -13.67
C PRO A 3 -20.08 19.29 -13.35
N LEU A 4 -19.94 18.92 -12.08
CA LEU A 4 -18.90 18.00 -11.64
C LEU A 4 -19.16 16.60 -12.20
N ILE A 5 -18.08 15.88 -12.49
CA ILE A 5 -18.15 14.50 -12.95
C ILE A 5 -18.11 13.58 -11.71
N LYS A 6 -19.12 12.71 -11.57
CA LYS A 6 -19.16 11.73 -10.49
C LYS A 6 -18.14 10.66 -10.72
N VAL A 7 -17.28 10.44 -9.74
CA VAL A 7 -16.16 9.50 -9.82
C VAL A 7 -16.04 8.76 -8.49
N THR A 8 -15.75 7.47 -8.56
CA THR A 8 -15.51 6.65 -7.39
C THR A 8 -14.11 6.06 -7.45
N GLN A 9 -13.40 6.15 -6.33
CA GLN A 9 -12.17 5.39 -6.09
C GLN A 9 -12.39 4.39 -4.96
N VAL A 10 -11.84 3.19 -5.09
CA VAL A 10 -11.93 2.13 -4.08
C VAL A 10 -10.54 1.94 -3.49
N THR A 11 -10.39 2.19 -2.19
CA THR A 11 -9.11 1.99 -1.52
C THR A 11 -8.90 0.50 -1.20
N ASN A 12 -7.71 0.17 -0.71
CA ASN A 12 -7.35 -1.23 -0.41
C ASN A 12 -7.74 -1.66 1.01
N TRP A 13 -8.14 -0.73 1.86
CA TRP A 13 -8.46 -1.00 3.26
C TRP A 13 -9.36 0.08 3.83
N PHE A 14 -9.81 -0.13 5.08
CA PHE A 14 -10.53 0.89 5.84
C PHE A 14 -9.71 2.18 5.91
N ALA A 15 -10.39 3.32 6.08
CA ALA A 15 -9.73 4.62 6.08
C ALA A 15 -8.67 4.74 7.18
N GLU A 16 -7.45 5.02 6.77
CA GLU A 16 -6.27 5.13 7.64
C GLU A 16 -5.33 6.21 7.08
N PRO A 17 -4.32 6.66 7.85
CA PRO A 17 -3.32 7.62 7.35
C PRO A 17 -2.65 7.21 6.04
N GLU A 18 -2.57 5.92 5.75
CA GLU A 18 -2.06 5.43 4.46
C GLU A 18 -2.93 5.83 3.26
N HIS A 19 -4.11 6.37 3.50
CA HIS A 19 -5.01 6.97 2.50
C HIS A 19 -5.14 8.48 2.72
N GLY A 20 -4.28 9.05 3.57
CA GLY A 20 -4.38 10.43 4.03
C GLY A 20 -4.39 11.46 2.92
N GLY A 21 -3.65 11.22 1.85
CA GLY A 21 -3.60 12.16 0.72
C GLY A 21 -4.92 12.28 -0.01
N GLN A 22 -5.60 11.15 -0.26
CA GLN A 22 -6.91 11.19 -0.94
C GLN A 22 -7.97 11.84 -0.06
N TYR A 23 -7.97 11.55 1.25
CA TYR A 23 -8.91 12.22 2.16
C TYR A 23 -8.58 13.70 2.33
N ALA A 24 -7.32 14.08 2.31
CA ALA A 24 -6.92 15.50 2.30
C ALA A 24 -7.44 16.19 1.05
N ALA A 25 -7.30 15.56 -0.12
CA ALA A 25 -7.80 16.10 -1.37
C ALA A 25 -9.31 16.27 -1.34
N LEU A 26 -10.02 15.33 -0.74
CA LEU A 26 -11.48 15.42 -0.59
C LEU A 26 -11.86 16.58 0.35
N MET A 27 -11.25 16.63 1.53
CA MET A 27 -11.54 17.63 2.55
C MET A 27 -11.25 19.06 2.08
N LYS A 28 -10.12 19.24 1.39
CA LYS A 28 -9.69 20.56 0.93
C LYS A 28 -10.35 20.99 -0.37
N GLY A 29 -11.17 20.14 -0.97
CA GLY A 29 -11.85 20.47 -2.22
C GLY A 29 -10.98 20.36 -3.45
N PHE A 30 -9.83 19.66 -3.39
CA PHE A 30 -8.93 19.54 -4.53
C PHE A 30 -9.56 18.73 -5.68
N TYR A 31 -10.34 17.69 -5.35
CA TYR A 31 -11.08 16.94 -6.36
C TYR A 31 -12.15 17.81 -7.00
N GLU A 32 -12.87 18.58 -6.21
CA GLU A 32 -13.93 19.49 -6.71
C GLU A 32 -13.34 20.56 -7.62
N GLU A 33 -12.21 21.16 -7.24
CA GLU A 33 -11.50 22.13 -8.06
C GLU A 33 -11.06 21.51 -9.40
N ALA A 34 -10.78 20.21 -9.41
CA ALA A 34 -10.42 19.48 -10.62
C ALA A 34 -11.63 19.03 -11.45
N GLY A 35 -12.85 19.41 -11.03
CA GLY A 35 -14.09 19.07 -11.73
C GLY A 35 -14.68 17.73 -11.34
N LEU A 36 -14.26 17.13 -10.21
CA LEU A 36 -14.68 15.80 -9.80
C LEU A 36 -15.55 15.83 -8.54
N ASP A 37 -16.69 15.16 -8.62
CA ASP A 37 -17.50 14.82 -7.45
C ASP A 37 -17.06 13.44 -6.98
N MET A 38 -16.05 13.43 -6.08
CA MET A 38 -15.33 12.22 -5.69
C MET A 38 -16.01 11.49 -4.54
N THR A 39 -16.20 10.18 -4.71
CA THR A 39 -16.55 9.27 -3.63
C THR A 39 -15.36 8.37 -3.35
N ILE A 40 -14.91 8.33 -2.10
CA ILE A 40 -13.90 7.38 -1.66
C ILE A 40 -14.62 6.21 -0.99
N GLN A 41 -14.61 5.05 -1.65
CA GLN A 41 -15.19 3.82 -1.11
C GLN A 41 -14.08 3.07 -0.38
N PRO A 42 -14.20 2.84 0.94
CA PRO A 42 -13.16 2.09 1.65
C PRO A 42 -13.15 0.64 1.20
N GLY A 43 -11.94 0.08 1.14
CA GLY A 43 -11.74 -1.34 0.95
C GLY A 43 -11.94 -2.12 2.25
N GLY A 44 -11.45 -3.34 2.26
CA GLY A 44 -11.51 -4.23 3.40
C GLY A 44 -11.21 -5.66 2.97
N PRO A 45 -11.22 -6.62 3.91
CA PRO A 45 -10.84 -8.01 3.59
C PRO A 45 -11.71 -8.67 2.53
N GLN A 46 -12.98 -8.22 2.39
CA GLN A 46 -13.93 -8.81 1.45
C GLN A 46 -14.10 -7.97 0.18
N VAL A 47 -13.28 -6.94 0.00
CA VAL A 47 -13.41 -6.00 -1.11
C VAL A 47 -12.24 -6.20 -2.08
N SER A 48 -12.54 -6.47 -3.35
CA SER A 48 -11.54 -6.51 -4.41
C SER A 48 -11.65 -5.26 -5.26
N ALA A 49 -10.74 -4.29 -5.04
CA ALA A 49 -10.68 -3.07 -5.85
C ALA A 49 -10.46 -3.42 -7.32
N THR A 50 -9.62 -4.42 -7.60
CA THR A 50 -9.35 -4.88 -8.96
C THR A 50 -10.62 -5.28 -9.69
N GLN A 51 -11.48 -6.10 -9.05
CA GLN A 51 -12.73 -6.54 -9.66
C GLN A 51 -13.72 -5.40 -9.84
N ILE A 52 -13.82 -4.52 -8.86
CA ILE A 52 -14.76 -3.38 -8.91
C ILE A 52 -14.39 -2.44 -10.06
N VAL A 53 -13.10 -2.11 -10.20
CA VAL A 53 -12.64 -1.21 -11.26
C VAL A 53 -12.71 -1.88 -12.63
N SER A 54 -12.26 -3.14 -12.73
CA SER A 54 -12.28 -3.85 -14.03
C SER A 54 -13.70 -4.10 -14.54
N SER A 55 -14.70 -4.20 -13.64
CA SER A 55 -16.11 -4.34 -14.02
C SER A 55 -16.79 -3.02 -14.36
N GLY A 56 -16.11 -1.89 -14.19
CA GLY A 56 -16.66 -0.56 -14.50
C GLY A 56 -17.50 0.06 -13.38
N LYS A 57 -17.52 -0.53 -12.20
CA LYS A 57 -18.28 0.00 -11.06
C LYS A 57 -17.58 1.15 -10.33
N ALA A 58 -16.29 1.32 -10.55
CA ALA A 58 -15.51 2.44 -10.08
C ALA A 58 -14.46 2.76 -11.15
N GLU A 59 -14.01 4.00 -11.19
CA GLU A 59 -13.03 4.45 -12.19
C GLU A 59 -11.61 4.18 -11.73
N PHE A 60 -11.36 4.26 -10.42
CA PHE A 60 -10.03 4.16 -9.85
C PHE A 60 -10.01 3.20 -8.66
N GLY A 61 -8.87 2.57 -8.45
CA GLY A 61 -8.69 1.66 -7.34
C GLY A 61 -7.29 1.77 -6.75
N MET A 62 -7.06 1.01 -5.69
CA MET A 62 -5.79 0.93 -5.01
C MET A 62 -5.48 -0.53 -4.73
N THR A 63 -4.26 -0.95 -5.08
CA THR A 63 -3.81 -2.33 -4.84
C THR A 63 -2.29 -2.34 -4.61
N GLN A 64 -1.75 -3.49 -4.26
CA GLN A 64 -0.31 -3.68 -4.15
C GLN A 64 0.29 -3.99 -5.51
N ALA A 65 1.56 -3.64 -5.70
CA ALA A 65 2.22 -3.81 -6.99
C ALA A 65 2.26 -5.27 -7.46
N ASP A 66 2.51 -6.21 -6.55
CA ASP A 66 2.53 -7.63 -6.89
C ASP A 66 1.15 -8.13 -7.33
N ASN A 67 0.08 -7.69 -6.68
CA ASN A 67 -1.28 -8.01 -7.07
C ASN A 67 -1.63 -7.44 -8.45
N LEU A 68 -1.11 -6.26 -8.76
CA LEU A 68 -1.32 -5.64 -10.07
C LEU A 68 -0.65 -6.46 -11.17
N LEU A 69 0.57 -6.92 -10.94
CA LEU A 69 1.27 -7.80 -11.88
C LEU A 69 0.52 -9.12 -12.11
N LEU A 70 -0.01 -9.72 -11.03
CA LEU A 70 -0.82 -10.94 -11.15
C LEU A 70 -2.08 -10.70 -11.97
N ALA A 71 -2.75 -9.58 -11.75
CA ALA A 71 -3.93 -9.21 -12.53
C ALA A 71 -3.59 -9.07 -14.02
N ARG A 72 -2.47 -8.40 -14.33
CA ARG A 72 -2.01 -8.24 -15.72
C ARG A 72 -1.72 -9.58 -16.37
N GLU A 73 -1.08 -10.50 -15.64
CA GLU A 73 -0.82 -11.85 -16.16
C GLU A 73 -2.11 -12.58 -16.51
N GLN A 74 -3.16 -12.37 -15.74
CA GLN A 74 -4.48 -12.96 -15.97
C GLN A 74 -5.27 -12.26 -17.09
N GLY A 75 -4.69 -11.24 -17.71
CA GLY A 75 -5.33 -10.51 -18.81
C GLY A 75 -6.26 -9.38 -18.35
N ILE A 76 -6.22 -9.01 -17.08
CA ILE A 76 -7.01 -7.88 -16.58
C ILE A 76 -6.26 -6.58 -16.92
N PRO A 77 -6.87 -5.68 -17.74
CA PRO A 77 -6.16 -4.54 -18.32
C PRO A 77 -6.12 -3.33 -17.39
N ILE A 78 -5.58 -3.50 -16.19
CA ILE A 78 -5.37 -2.40 -15.24
C ILE A 78 -3.94 -1.86 -15.33
N VAL A 79 -3.79 -0.56 -15.07
CA VAL A 79 -2.51 0.16 -15.20
C VAL A 79 -2.27 0.99 -13.96
N ALA A 80 -1.08 0.90 -13.39
CA ALA A 80 -0.65 1.73 -12.28
C ALA A 80 -0.42 3.17 -12.75
N ILE A 81 -0.98 4.14 -12.04
CA ILE A 81 -0.89 5.56 -12.39
C ILE A 81 -0.19 6.41 -11.32
N ALA A 82 0.00 5.88 -10.13
CA ALA A 82 0.82 6.48 -9.07
C ALA A 82 1.09 5.45 -7.98
N ALA A 83 2.30 5.43 -7.43
CA ALA A 83 2.64 4.55 -6.30
C ALA A 83 2.85 5.42 -5.05
N THR A 84 1.86 5.45 -4.15
CA THR A 84 1.93 6.35 -3.00
C THR A 84 2.98 5.91 -1.98
N PHE A 85 3.18 4.61 -1.79
CA PHE A 85 4.26 4.10 -0.95
C PHE A 85 5.44 3.65 -1.80
N GLN A 86 6.53 4.39 -1.72
CA GLN A 86 7.79 4.10 -2.42
C GLN A 86 8.51 2.91 -1.82
N LYS A 87 8.44 2.77 -0.49
CA LYS A 87 8.98 1.64 0.24
C LYS A 87 7.83 0.86 0.85
N ASN A 88 7.89 -0.47 0.78
CA ASN A 88 6.84 -1.31 1.33
C ASN A 88 6.86 -1.25 2.85
N PRO A 89 5.73 -0.93 3.52
CA PRO A 89 5.69 -0.77 4.97
C PRO A 89 5.48 -2.08 5.73
N GLN A 90 5.30 -3.20 5.05
CA GLN A 90 5.06 -4.48 5.69
C GLN A 90 6.35 -5.09 6.19
N GLY A 91 6.27 -5.79 7.31
CA GLY A 91 7.42 -6.47 7.88
C GLY A 91 7.02 -7.60 8.80
N LEU A 92 8.03 -8.16 9.43
CA LEU A 92 7.89 -9.20 10.44
C LEU A 92 8.24 -8.61 11.80
N ILE A 93 7.26 -8.60 12.70
CA ILE A 93 7.33 -7.96 14.01
C ILE A 93 7.72 -9.02 15.05
N TYR A 94 8.66 -8.69 15.91
CA TYR A 94 9.13 -9.56 16.98
C TYR A 94 9.15 -8.80 18.31
N HIS A 95 9.15 -9.54 19.42
CA HIS A 95 9.30 -8.93 20.75
C HIS A 95 10.72 -8.39 20.89
N ALA A 96 10.86 -7.16 21.39
CA ALA A 96 12.13 -6.44 21.40
C ALA A 96 13.23 -7.08 22.25
N ASP A 97 12.84 -7.94 23.21
CA ASP A 97 13.80 -8.66 24.07
C ASP A 97 14.40 -9.92 23.39
N GLN A 98 13.95 -10.24 22.20
CA GLN A 98 14.47 -11.38 21.43
C GLN A 98 15.72 -10.98 20.67
N ASP A 99 16.63 -11.96 20.51
CA ASP A 99 17.89 -11.76 19.77
C ASP A 99 17.63 -11.93 18.27
N ILE A 100 16.99 -10.93 17.68
CA ILE A 100 16.66 -10.89 16.26
C ILE A 100 17.20 -9.60 15.67
N SER A 101 18.06 -9.69 14.67
CA SER A 101 18.62 -8.55 13.95
C SER A 101 18.50 -8.70 12.44
N ASP A 102 18.27 -9.91 11.92
CA ASP A 102 18.15 -10.18 10.50
C ASP A 102 17.25 -11.40 10.27
N PHE A 103 16.83 -11.60 9.05
CA PHE A 103 15.90 -12.67 8.68
C PHE A 103 16.35 -14.08 9.07
N PRO A 104 17.63 -14.46 8.97
CA PRO A 104 18.04 -15.79 9.42
C PRO A 104 17.76 -16.09 10.89
N ASP A 105 17.63 -15.06 11.72
CA ASP A 105 17.32 -15.23 13.15
C ASP A 105 15.89 -15.71 13.40
N LEU A 106 15.07 -15.79 12.34
CA LEU A 106 13.71 -16.34 12.41
C LEU A 106 13.69 -17.86 12.50
N ASN A 107 14.78 -18.53 12.12
CA ASN A 107 14.83 -19.99 12.08
C ASN A 107 14.46 -20.60 13.44
N GLY A 108 13.63 -21.64 13.40
CA GLY A 108 13.19 -22.35 14.59
C GLY A 108 12.04 -21.70 15.34
N ARG A 109 11.58 -20.54 14.89
CA ARG A 109 10.49 -19.79 15.55
C ARG A 109 9.15 -20.07 14.90
N THR A 110 8.08 -19.78 15.64
CA THR A 110 6.72 -19.73 15.08
C THR A 110 6.53 -18.36 14.43
N VAL A 111 6.13 -18.36 13.16
CA VAL A 111 5.94 -17.13 12.38
C VAL A 111 4.52 -17.09 11.82
N TYR A 112 3.77 -16.03 12.18
CA TYR A 112 2.41 -15.82 11.73
C TYR A 112 2.45 -14.97 10.45
N VAL A 113 2.06 -15.56 9.33
CA VAL A 113 2.13 -14.96 8.00
C VAL A 113 0.91 -15.31 7.18
N ALA A 114 0.83 -14.78 5.96
CA ALA A 114 -0.13 -15.23 4.95
C ALA A 114 0.58 -16.27 4.08
N PRO A 115 0.30 -17.58 4.27
CA PRO A 115 0.96 -18.61 3.45
C PRO A 115 0.69 -18.38 1.96
N GLY A 116 1.74 -18.51 1.15
CA GLY A 116 1.65 -18.26 -0.30
C GLY A 116 1.78 -16.80 -0.70
N ALA A 117 1.82 -15.87 0.24
CA ALA A 117 2.05 -14.46 -0.09
C ALA A 117 3.46 -14.26 -0.66
N GLY A 118 3.58 -13.34 -1.63
CA GLY A 118 4.84 -13.11 -2.33
C GLY A 118 6.02 -12.80 -1.43
N TYR A 119 5.83 -11.89 -0.47
CA TYR A 119 6.90 -11.54 0.46
C TYR A 119 7.40 -12.77 1.25
N TRP A 120 6.47 -13.63 1.66
CA TRP A 120 6.84 -14.78 2.49
C TRP A 120 7.53 -15.86 1.68
N GLU A 121 7.03 -16.15 0.49
CA GLU A 121 7.69 -17.11 -0.41
C GLU A 121 9.09 -16.64 -0.80
N TYR A 122 9.25 -15.33 -1.03
CA TYR A 122 10.55 -14.75 -1.32
C TYR A 122 11.51 -14.88 -0.13
N LEU A 123 11.07 -14.52 1.07
CA LEU A 123 11.92 -14.60 2.27
C LEU A 123 12.35 -16.03 2.58
N LYS A 124 11.41 -16.98 2.48
CA LYS A 124 11.74 -18.39 2.72
C LYS A 124 12.84 -18.89 1.77
N LYS A 125 12.73 -18.52 0.50
CA LYS A 125 13.70 -18.93 -0.51
C LYS A 125 15.03 -18.20 -0.34
N GLN A 126 14.99 -16.89 -0.16
CA GLN A 126 16.19 -16.06 -0.07
C GLN A 126 17.08 -16.43 1.11
N TYR A 127 16.47 -16.75 2.25
CA TYR A 127 17.19 -17.00 3.49
C TYR A 127 17.16 -18.46 3.91
N ASP A 128 16.59 -19.34 3.09
CA ASP A 128 16.45 -20.78 3.40
C ASP A 128 15.84 -20.98 4.80
N LEU A 129 14.70 -20.29 5.02
CA LEU A 129 14.07 -20.27 6.34
C LEU A 129 13.40 -21.58 6.69
N ASN A 130 13.68 -22.07 7.91
CA ASN A 130 13.05 -23.24 8.50
C ASN A 130 12.33 -22.79 9.78
N VAL A 131 11.05 -22.48 9.66
CA VAL A 131 10.21 -21.95 10.73
C VAL A 131 8.93 -22.75 10.85
N GLN A 132 8.24 -22.63 12.00
CA GLN A 132 6.89 -23.13 12.13
C GLN A 132 5.93 -22.06 11.57
N GLU A 133 5.45 -22.30 10.37
CA GLU A 133 4.57 -21.39 9.65
C GLU A 133 3.14 -21.52 10.15
N MET A 134 2.54 -20.41 10.57
CA MET A 134 1.16 -20.35 11.02
C MET A 134 0.42 -19.25 10.28
N GLN A 135 -0.84 -19.48 9.97
CA GLN A 135 -1.65 -18.48 9.29
C GLN A 135 -1.97 -17.32 10.22
N TYR A 136 -1.70 -16.10 9.76
CA TYR A 136 -2.11 -14.87 10.44
C TYR A 136 -3.62 -14.70 10.29
N THR A 137 -4.31 -14.53 11.43
CA THR A 137 -5.78 -14.46 11.48
C THR A 137 -6.32 -13.03 11.60
N GLY A 138 -5.44 -12.03 11.64
CA GLY A 138 -5.81 -10.65 11.92
C GLY A 138 -5.77 -10.30 13.40
N SER A 139 -5.61 -11.29 14.28
CA SER A 139 -5.48 -11.09 15.73
C SER A 139 -4.02 -11.20 16.15
N LEU A 140 -3.60 -10.33 17.07
CA LEU A 140 -2.26 -10.36 17.65
C LEU A 140 -2.17 -11.19 18.93
N VAL A 141 -3.26 -11.82 19.35
CA VAL A 141 -3.32 -12.55 20.63
C VAL A 141 -2.27 -13.65 20.70
N ASN A 142 -2.13 -14.46 19.66
CA ASN A 142 -1.16 -15.54 19.63
C ASN A 142 0.28 -15.02 19.72
N PHE A 143 0.56 -13.92 19.03
CA PHE A 143 1.87 -13.27 19.09
C PHE A 143 2.14 -12.72 20.49
N ILE A 144 1.16 -12.06 21.10
CA ILE A 144 1.29 -11.49 22.45
C ILE A 144 1.60 -12.59 23.49
N ASN A 145 0.93 -13.73 23.35
CA ASN A 145 1.06 -14.84 24.31
C ASN A 145 2.31 -15.69 24.11
N ASP A 146 3.03 -15.54 23.02
CA ASP A 146 4.27 -16.26 22.73
C ASP A 146 5.41 -15.27 22.47
N PRO A 147 6.23 -14.94 23.48
CA PRO A 147 7.29 -13.94 23.35
C PRO A 147 8.37 -14.29 22.32
N THR A 148 8.50 -15.54 21.91
CA THR A 148 9.50 -15.97 20.92
C THR A 148 8.94 -15.99 19.51
N SER A 149 7.64 -15.79 19.34
CA SER A 149 6.99 -15.79 18.03
C SER A 149 7.20 -14.48 17.27
N VAL A 150 6.89 -14.54 15.99
CA VAL A 150 7.03 -13.43 15.06
C VAL A 150 5.73 -13.33 14.26
N THR A 151 5.28 -12.12 13.94
CA THR A 151 4.06 -11.91 13.17
C THR A 151 4.25 -10.90 12.06
N GLN A 152 3.56 -11.11 10.95
CA GLN A 152 3.45 -10.06 9.94
C GLN A 152 2.74 -8.84 10.52
N GLY A 153 3.01 -7.69 9.94
CA GLY A 153 2.35 -6.44 10.29
C GLY A 153 2.90 -5.28 9.49
N TYR A 154 2.29 -4.12 9.68
CA TYR A 154 2.72 -2.88 9.04
C TYR A 154 3.38 -1.98 10.07
N ILE A 155 4.51 -1.39 9.70
CA ILE A 155 5.23 -0.46 10.60
C ILE A 155 4.35 0.72 11.02
N THR A 156 3.32 1.02 10.24
CA THR A 156 2.40 2.14 10.48
C THR A 156 1.27 1.83 11.45
N SER A 157 1.13 0.60 11.92
CA SER A 157 -0.07 0.16 12.67
C SER A 157 0.27 -0.68 13.89
N GLU A 158 0.64 -1.96 13.72
CA GLU A 158 0.75 -2.93 14.81
C GLU A 158 1.75 -2.55 15.91
N PRO A 159 2.91 -1.95 15.61
CA PRO A 159 3.84 -1.57 16.71
C PRO A 159 3.23 -0.60 17.71
N PHE A 160 2.39 0.33 17.25
CA PHE A 160 1.70 1.26 18.13
C PHE A 160 0.68 0.54 19.00
N SER A 161 -0.15 -0.32 18.40
CA SER A 161 -1.17 -1.10 19.13
C SER A 161 -0.53 -1.97 20.20
N LEU A 162 0.59 -2.62 19.89
CA LEU A 162 1.33 -3.46 20.84
C LEU A 162 1.95 -2.63 21.97
N LYS A 163 2.50 -1.48 21.64
CA LYS A 163 3.09 -0.59 22.64
C LYS A 163 2.04 -0.10 23.65
N GLN A 164 0.82 0.18 23.18
CA GLN A 164 -0.28 0.54 24.08
C GLN A 164 -0.61 -0.56 25.09
N GLN A 165 -0.29 -1.82 24.75
CA GLN A 165 -0.49 -2.98 25.60
C GLN A 165 0.78 -3.32 26.41
N GLY A 166 1.78 -2.43 26.41
CA GLY A 166 3.02 -2.61 27.15
C GLY A 166 4.03 -3.52 26.49
N ILE A 167 3.87 -3.79 25.18
CA ILE A 167 4.77 -4.70 24.44
C ILE A 167 5.65 -3.88 23.52
N GLU A 168 6.96 -3.89 23.81
CA GLU A 168 7.96 -3.28 22.95
C GLU A 168 8.35 -4.28 21.85
N THR A 169 8.45 -3.79 20.62
CA THR A 169 8.70 -4.64 19.45
C THR A 169 9.82 -4.09 18.56
N GLY A 170 10.39 -4.96 17.76
CA GLY A 170 11.19 -4.59 16.60
C GLY A 170 10.51 -5.10 15.34
N ILE A 171 10.99 -4.68 14.19
CA ILE A 171 10.43 -5.09 12.90
C ILE A 171 11.56 -5.33 11.89
N LEU A 172 11.42 -6.42 11.13
CA LEU A 172 12.23 -6.68 9.93
C LEU A 172 11.37 -6.35 8.73
N LEU A 173 11.67 -5.23 8.06
CA LEU A 173 10.90 -4.83 6.88
C LEU A 173 11.22 -5.74 5.69
N HIS A 174 10.19 -6.19 4.99
CA HIS A 174 10.35 -7.00 3.77
C HIS A 174 11.23 -6.28 2.76
N ALA A 175 11.08 -4.95 2.67
CA ALA A 175 11.84 -4.11 1.75
C ALA A 175 13.35 -4.24 1.97
N ASP A 176 13.79 -4.47 3.20
CA ASP A 176 15.22 -4.58 3.51
C ASP A 176 15.83 -5.92 3.05
N SER A 177 15.00 -6.87 2.65
CA SER A 177 15.45 -8.12 2.01
C SER A 177 15.69 -7.96 0.51
N GLY A 178 15.29 -6.84 -0.06
CA GLY A 178 15.27 -6.61 -1.51
C GLY A 178 13.91 -6.83 -2.15
N TYR A 179 12.95 -7.47 -1.46
CA TYR A 179 11.57 -7.60 -1.95
C TYR A 179 10.79 -6.37 -1.50
N ASN A 180 10.69 -5.40 -2.41
CA ASN A 180 10.18 -4.07 -2.09
C ASN A 180 9.14 -3.61 -3.11
N PRO A 181 7.98 -4.31 -3.20
CA PRO A 181 6.93 -3.85 -4.11
C PRO A 181 6.38 -2.51 -3.66
N TYR A 182 6.09 -1.64 -4.64
CA TYR A 182 5.30 -0.44 -4.33
C TYR A 182 4.01 -0.85 -3.64
N ALA A 183 3.63 -0.11 -2.61
CA ALA A 183 2.39 -0.34 -1.88
C ALA A 183 1.40 0.79 -2.14
N ASN A 184 0.13 0.48 -1.97
CA ASN A 184 -0.97 1.44 -2.17
C ASN A 184 -0.85 2.14 -3.53
N VAL A 185 -0.79 1.32 -4.57
CA VAL A 185 -0.66 1.79 -5.95
C VAL A 185 -2.04 2.16 -6.48
N LEU A 186 -2.18 3.41 -6.93
CA LEU A 186 -3.39 3.88 -7.59
C LEU A 186 -3.40 3.35 -9.03
N PHE A 187 -4.54 2.82 -9.45
CA PHE A 187 -4.66 2.24 -10.79
C PHE A 187 -6.02 2.56 -11.42
N THR A 188 -6.07 2.40 -12.72
CA THR A 188 -7.30 2.47 -13.52
C THR A 188 -7.19 1.45 -14.65
N THR A 189 -8.14 1.46 -15.58
CA THR A 189 -8.12 0.55 -16.73
C THR A 189 -7.48 1.23 -17.94
N GLU A 190 -6.96 0.40 -18.86
CA GLU A 190 -6.48 0.90 -20.16
C GLU A 190 -7.58 1.64 -20.92
N LYS A 191 -8.81 1.17 -20.81
CA LYS A 191 -9.98 1.78 -21.46
C LYS A 191 -10.18 3.22 -20.97
N ILE A 192 -10.16 3.44 -19.66
CA ILE A 192 -10.33 4.78 -19.09
C ILE A 192 -9.17 5.70 -19.50
N ILE A 193 -7.96 5.20 -19.50
CA ILE A 193 -6.79 5.99 -19.96
C ILE A 193 -6.97 6.42 -21.41
N ARG A 194 -7.42 5.53 -22.27
CA ARG A 194 -7.60 5.80 -23.71
C ARG A 194 -8.79 6.73 -23.96
N GLU A 195 -9.92 6.50 -23.29
CA GLU A 195 -11.17 7.23 -23.56
C GLU A 195 -11.31 8.51 -22.75
N GLN A 196 -10.72 8.56 -21.56
CA GLN A 196 -10.89 9.69 -20.62
C GLN A 196 -9.55 10.09 -19.96
N PRO A 197 -8.52 10.41 -20.77
CA PRO A 197 -7.21 10.74 -20.19
C PRO A 197 -7.24 11.96 -19.27
N GLU A 198 -8.12 12.93 -19.56
CA GLU A 198 -8.23 14.13 -18.72
C GLU A 198 -8.84 13.82 -17.34
N LEU A 199 -9.75 12.84 -17.28
CA LEU A 199 -10.29 12.35 -16.01
C LEU A 199 -9.16 11.74 -15.16
N VAL A 200 -8.30 10.93 -15.78
CA VAL A 200 -7.18 10.30 -15.08
C VAL A 200 -6.22 11.37 -14.56
N ARG A 201 -5.89 12.37 -15.38
CA ARG A 201 -5.02 13.47 -14.99
C ARG A 201 -5.60 14.24 -13.80
N ALA A 202 -6.88 14.58 -13.87
CA ALA A 202 -7.57 15.31 -12.81
C ALA A 202 -7.50 14.54 -11.48
N PHE A 203 -7.77 13.24 -11.54
CA PHE A 203 -7.72 12.38 -10.36
C PHE A 203 -6.30 12.30 -9.77
N VAL A 204 -5.30 12.02 -10.60
CA VAL A 204 -3.92 11.85 -10.13
C VAL A 204 -3.38 13.16 -9.55
N GLU A 205 -3.54 14.27 -10.29
CA GLU A 205 -3.02 15.57 -9.83
C GLU A 205 -3.67 16.01 -8.51
N ALA A 206 -4.98 15.84 -8.37
CA ALA A 206 -5.68 16.18 -7.12
C ALA A 206 -5.24 15.28 -5.98
N SER A 207 -5.08 13.98 -6.22
CA SER A 207 -4.63 13.02 -5.21
C SER A 207 -3.20 13.34 -4.73
N ILE A 208 -2.29 13.64 -5.64
CA ILE A 208 -0.91 13.99 -5.30
C ILE A 208 -0.86 15.33 -4.54
N ARG A 209 -1.67 16.30 -4.97
CA ARG A 209 -1.80 17.56 -4.24
C ARG A 209 -2.29 17.32 -2.81
N GLY A 210 -3.19 16.36 -2.62
CA GLY A 210 -3.65 15.93 -1.30
C GLY A 210 -2.52 15.34 -0.46
N TRP A 211 -1.68 14.50 -1.06
CA TRP A 211 -0.53 13.91 -0.38
C TRP A 211 0.49 14.97 0.01
N ASP A 212 0.77 15.93 -0.86
CA ASP A 212 1.67 17.04 -0.55
C ASP A 212 1.15 17.88 0.61
N TYR A 213 -0.16 18.10 0.66
CA TYR A 213 -0.82 18.80 1.77
C TYR A 213 -0.78 17.99 3.06
N TYR A 214 -1.08 16.72 3.00
CA TYR A 214 -1.14 15.83 4.17
C TYR A 214 0.18 15.75 4.92
N LYS A 215 1.28 15.83 4.21
CA LYS A 215 2.62 15.77 4.80
C LYS A 215 2.79 16.75 5.98
N ASP A 216 2.38 17.99 5.79
CA ASP A 216 2.56 19.06 6.77
C ASP A 216 1.28 19.40 7.53
N HIS A 217 0.15 18.79 7.19
CA HIS A 217 -1.16 19.13 7.73
C HIS A 217 -1.98 17.91 8.16
N TYR A 218 -1.32 16.79 8.46
CA TYR A 218 -2.04 15.57 8.87
C TYR A 218 -2.86 15.80 10.14
N GLU A 219 -2.43 16.68 11.04
CA GLU A 219 -3.18 16.99 12.25
C GLU A 219 -4.55 17.63 11.95
N GLU A 220 -4.63 18.43 10.89
CA GLU A 220 -5.89 19.02 10.41
C GLU A 220 -6.77 17.98 9.72
N VAL A 221 -6.15 17.08 8.95
CA VAL A 221 -6.88 16.10 8.12
C VAL A 221 -7.34 14.88 8.92
N ASN A 222 -6.58 14.45 9.92
CA ASN A 222 -6.89 13.23 10.66
C ASN A 222 -8.28 13.22 11.34
N PRO A 223 -8.79 14.33 11.91
CA PRO A 223 -10.17 14.34 12.42
C PRO A 223 -11.22 14.06 11.33
N PHE A 224 -11.01 14.56 10.13
CA PHE A 224 -11.88 14.26 8.99
C PHE A 224 -11.77 12.79 8.59
N LEU A 225 -10.55 12.27 8.52
CA LEU A 225 -10.29 10.86 8.24
C LEU A 225 -10.99 9.94 9.24
N GLN A 226 -10.96 10.31 10.54
CA GLN A 226 -11.59 9.53 11.61
C GLN A 226 -13.11 9.40 11.43
N GLU A 227 -13.76 10.35 10.78
CA GLU A 227 -15.20 10.24 10.49
C GLU A 227 -15.52 9.02 9.63
N TYR A 228 -14.56 8.60 8.78
CA TYR A 228 -14.69 7.42 7.93
C TYR A 228 -14.25 6.13 8.61
N ASN A 229 -13.55 6.23 9.75
CA ASN A 229 -13.11 5.07 10.53
C ASN A 229 -13.11 5.43 12.02
N PRO A 230 -14.31 5.48 12.66
CA PRO A 230 -14.41 5.91 14.06
C PRO A 230 -13.71 5.00 15.06
N ASP A 231 -13.40 3.76 14.68
CA ASP A 231 -12.74 2.79 15.55
C ASP A 231 -11.24 3.05 15.71
N LEU A 232 -10.65 3.88 14.83
CA LEU A 232 -9.23 4.20 14.90
C LEU A 232 -9.03 5.49 15.70
N SER A 233 -8.21 5.42 16.77
CA SER A 233 -7.97 6.57 17.65
C SER A 233 -7.13 7.64 16.95
N MET A 234 -7.24 8.88 17.45
CA MET A 234 -6.43 9.99 16.95
C MET A 234 -4.94 9.75 17.18
N GLU A 235 -4.58 9.12 18.30
CA GLU A 235 -3.18 8.77 18.59
C GLU A 235 -2.65 7.74 17.60
N ALA A 236 -3.45 6.75 17.23
CA ALA A 236 -3.08 5.76 16.22
C ALA A 236 -2.91 6.42 14.84
N MET A 237 -3.79 7.38 14.51
CA MET A 237 -3.69 8.12 13.26
C MET A 237 -2.43 8.99 13.20
N GLU A 238 -2.10 9.67 14.29
CA GLU A 238 -0.87 10.48 14.35
C GLU A 238 0.36 9.59 14.21
N TYR A 239 0.37 8.44 14.88
CA TYR A 239 1.45 7.49 14.75
C TYR A 239 1.62 7.04 13.29
N GLY A 240 0.53 6.64 12.64
CA GLY A 240 0.57 6.19 11.24
C GLY A 240 1.05 7.29 10.29
N ALA A 241 0.54 8.50 10.46
CA ALA A 241 0.91 9.64 9.63
C ALA A 241 2.41 9.98 9.73
N THR A 242 2.98 9.89 10.94
CA THR A 242 4.41 10.17 11.14
C THR A 242 5.29 8.99 10.73
N ALA A 243 4.88 7.76 11.02
CA ALA A 243 5.65 6.57 10.70
C ALA A 243 5.80 6.35 9.21
N GLN A 244 4.84 6.81 8.40
CA GLN A 244 4.87 6.59 6.94
C GLN A 244 5.66 7.65 6.15
N MET A 245 6.13 8.71 6.81
CA MET A 245 6.75 9.85 6.11
C MET A 245 7.82 9.44 5.10
N ASP A 246 8.82 8.68 5.53
CA ASP A 246 9.91 8.27 4.66
C ASP A 246 9.47 7.28 3.59
N PHE A 247 8.39 6.54 3.86
CA PHE A 247 7.86 5.54 2.92
C PHE A 247 7.11 6.18 1.76
N VAL A 248 6.47 7.31 1.99
CA VAL A 248 5.68 8.04 0.98
C VAL A 248 6.52 9.12 0.30
N TYR A 249 7.25 9.91 1.07
CA TYR A 249 7.94 11.11 0.59
C TYR A 249 9.43 10.91 0.37
N GLY A 250 9.98 9.78 0.80
CA GLY A 250 11.39 9.45 0.63
C GLY A 250 11.68 8.72 -0.68
N GLY A 251 12.91 8.19 -0.79
CA GLY A 251 13.34 7.48 -1.98
C GLY A 251 13.22 8.32 -3.24
N ASP A 252 12.75 7.74 -4.32
CA ASP A 252 12.58 8.43 -5.59
C ASP A 252 11.58 9.60 -5.50
N ALA A 253 10.65 9.55 -4.54
CA ALA A 253 9.66 10.62 -4.35
C ALA A 253 10.30 11.92 -3.85
N ALA A 254 11.42 11.85 -3.15
CA ALA A 254 12.09 13.04 -2.63
C ALA A 254 12.50 14.00 -3.76
N GLU A 255 12.90 13.47 -4.91
CA GLU A 255 13.28 14.25 -6.07
C GLU A 255 12.19 14.26 -7.15
N GLY A 256 11.56 13.12 -7.39
CA GLY A 256 10.56 12.95 -8.46
C GLY A 256 9.13 13.32 -8.09
N GLY A 257 8.85 13.52 -6.80
CA GLY A 257 7.49 13.79 -6.30
C GLY A 257 6.76 12.51 -5.90
N VAL A 258 5.75 12.69 -5.05
CA VAL A 258 4.91 11.58 -4.58
C VAL A 258 4.30 10.84 -5.76
N GLY A 259 4.33 9.52 -5.69
CA GLY A 259 3.69 8.67 -6.69
C GLY A 259 4.58 8.23 -7.84
N ILE A 260 5.80 8.78 -7.96
CA ILE A 260 6.70 8.45 -9.08
C ILE A 260 7.03 6.97 -9.11
N MET A 261 7.12 6.40 -10.32
CA MET A 261 7.47 4.99 -10.51
C MET A 261 8.61 4.86 -11.50
N THR A 262 9.39 3.79 -11.37
CA THR A 262 10.45 3.46 -12.32
C THR A 262 10.21 2.10 -12.96
N GLU A 263 10.62 1.96 -14.21
CA GLU A 263 10.58 0.68 -14.93
C GLU A 263 11.44 -0.37 -14.23
N GLU A 264 12.59 0.04 -13.70
CA GLU A 264 13.50 -0.86 -12.99
C GLU A 264 12.83 -1.55 -11.80
N ARG A 265 12.09 -0.77 -11.00
CA ARG A 265 11.38 -1.33 -9.84
C ARG A 265 10.32 -2.35 -10.25
N TRP A 266 9.56 -2.05 -11.29
CA TRP A 266 8.55 -2.98 -11.81
C TRP A 266 9.18 -4.24 -12.39
N ARG A 267 10.29 -4.08 -13.13
CA ARG A 267 11.00 -5.23 -13.73
C ARG A 267 11.61 -6.13 -12.65
N THR A 268 12.26 -5.54 -11.63
CA THR A 268 12.84 -6.28 -10.53
C THR A 268 11.77 -7.11 -9.80
N LEU A 269 10.61 -6.51 -9.53
CA LEU A 269 9.51 -7.21 -8.88
C LEU A 269 9.01 -8.36 -9.75
N ALA A 270 8.80 -8.13 -11.04
CA ALA A 270 8.33 -9.17 -11.96
C ALA A 270 9.31 -10.34 -12.00
N GLU A 271 10.61 -10.06 -12.06
CA GLU A 271 11.65 -11.10 -12.04
C GLU A 271 11.64 -11.90 -10.74
N GLN A 272 11.50 -11.22 -9.60
CA GLN A 272 11.41 -11.88 -8.29
C GLN A 272 10.17 -12.77 -8.20
N MET A 273 9.04 -12.31 -8.70
CA MET A 273 7.80 -13.09 -8.71
C MET A 273 7.89 -14.31 -9.64
N MET A 274 8.58 -14.19 -10.76
CA MET A 274 8.88 -15.34 -11.63
C MET A 274 9.77 -16.36 -10.91
N GLU A 275 10.79 -15.88 -10.22
CA GLU A 275 11.74 -16.74 -9.49
C GLU A 275 11.07 -17.57 -8.41
N ILE A 276 10.09 -17.01 -7.71
CA ILE A 276 9.35 -17.71 -6.66
C ILE A 276 8.11 -18.45 -7.18
N GLY A 277 7.86 -18.43 -8.49
CA GLY A 277 6.77 -19.15 -9.11
C GLY A 277 5.40 -18.49 -9.00
N MET A 278 5.31 -17.25 -8.56
CA MET A 278 4.05 -16.49 -8.49
C MET A 278 3.60 -16.01 -9.86
N LEU A 279 4.55 -15.59 -10.70
CA LEU A 279 4.28 -15.32 -12.11
C LEU A 279 4.78 -16.50 -12.93
N GLU A 280 3.96 -16.99 -13.84
CA GLU A 280 4.29 -18.08 -14.75
C GLU A 280 4.59 -17.58 -16.15
N LYS A 281 4.14 -16.37 -16.48
CA LYS A 281 4.31 -15.76 -17.80
C LYS A 281 5.00 -14.41 -17.65
N GLU A 282 5.79 -14.05 -18.65
CA GLU A 282 6.37 -12.72 -18.71
C GLU A 282 5.26 -11.65 -18.86
N VAL A 283 5.40 -10.56 -18.12
CA VAL A 283 4.54 -9.40 -18.21
C VAL A 283 5.38 -8.25 -18.76
N ASN A 284 4.87 -7.57 -19.80
CA ASN A 284 5.54 -6.40 -20.34
C ASN A 284 5.36 -5.24 -19.35
N VAL A 285 6.42 -4.90 -18.61
CA VAL A 285 6.34 -3.89 -17.55
C VAL A 285 6.00 -2.49 -18.09
N ASN A 286 6.26 -2.21 -19.36
CA ASN A 286 5.88 -0.94 -19.94
C ASN A 286 4.37 -0.77 -20.10
N ASP A 287 3.62 -1.89 -20.11
CA ASP A 287 2.15 -1.86 -20.13
C ASP A 287 1.55 -1.78 -18.73
N VAL A 288 2.35 -1.96 -17.70
CA VAL A 288 1.88 -2.09 -16.30
C VAL A 288 1.67 -0.74 -15.65
N PHE A 289 2.49 0.26 -16.00
CA PHE A 289 2.49 1.55 -15.30
C PHE A 289 2.71 2.71 -16.25
N THR A 290 2.33 3.91 -15.78
CA THR A 290 2.65 5.16 -16.47
C THR A 290 2.81 6.30 -15.46
N ASN A 291 3.80 7.16 -15.69
CA ASN A 291 3.99 8.41 -14.95
C ASN A 291 3.34 9.59 -15.67
N GLU A 292 2.66 9.34 -16.80
CA GLU A 292 2.15 10.41 -17.68
C GLU A 292 1.23 11.39 -16.98
N PHE A 293 0.46 10.92 -15.99
CA PHE A 293 -0.58 11.71 -15.34
C PHE A 293 -0.10 12.41 -14.06
N LEU A 294 1.12 12.13 -13.62
CA LEU A 294 1.70 12.79 -12.44
C LEU A 294 1.90 14.29 -12.71
N PRO A 295 1.79 15.13 -11.65
CA PRO A 295 2.05 16.56 -11.82
C PRO A 295 3.45 16.80 -12.37
N LYS A 296 3.54 17.72 -13.35
CA LYS A 296 4.85 18.14 -13.89
C LYS A 296 5.49 19.10 -12.92
N LYS A 297 6.79 18.89 -12.66
CA LYS A 297 7.59 19.82 -11.87
C LYS A 297 8.07 20.99 -12.71
#